data_363adf1e079cd9a21aaaaee08efb7b26
#
_entry.id   363adf1e079cd9a21aaaaee08efb7b26
#
_cell.length_a   1.000
_cell.length_b   1.000
_cell.length_c   1.000
_cell.angle_alpha   90.00
_cell.angle_beta   90.00
_cell.angle_gamma   90.00
#
_symmetry.space_group_name_H-M   'P 1'
#
loop_
_entity.id
_entity.type
_entity.pdbx_description
1 polymer ?
#
loop_
_entity_poly.entity_id
_entity_poly.type
_entity_poly.pdbx_seq_one_letter_code
_entity_poly.pdbx_strand_id
1 'polypeptide(L)'
;MSELSVVALGHVHTESIEPLTAHLTRLEQVMTNLAPRVSLVDVRAELNRAVDAAAHDWILILREREFVDAALAAEIAASMKTADAWGFRIRVAPLYAGKELRVGVDPGELRLFHRRHLLRRGEVGVQGTVVRLRNAIHARTFDSPEEHRAYLAMNAVPHSSLRRALLFLSRARTFDANTLRYLWIEAGYDQQ
;
A
#
# COMPACT_ATOMS: atom_id res chain seq x y z
N MET A 1 20.69 2.79 -16.05
CA MET A 1 20.14 3.92 -15.27
C MET A 1 18.81 3.46 -14.72
N SER A 2 18.56 3.65 -13.42
CA SER A 2 17.31 3.19 -12.80
C SER A 2 16.34 4.37 -12.72
N GLU A 3 15.30 4.34 -13.54
CA GLU A 3 14.26 5.36 -13.65
C GLU A 3 12.93 4.75 -13.27
N LEU A 4 12.12 5.46 -12.46
CA LEU A 4 10.88 4.98 -11.88
C LEU A 4 9.81 6.06 -11.91
N SER A 5 8.61 5.72 -12.35
CA SER A 5 7.42 6.54 -12.14
C SER A 5 6.58 5.95 -10.99
N VAL A 6 6.25 6.79 -10.00
CA VAL A 6 5.34 6.44 -8.93
C VAL A 6 3.94 6.92 -9.30
N VAL A 7 3.03 5.98 -9.49
CA VAL A 7 1.61 6.26 -9.70
C VAL A 7 0.91 6.28 -8.34
N ALA A 8 0.50 7.48 -7.94
CA ALA A 8 -0.18 7.72 -6.68
C ALA A 8 -1.70 7.62 -6.85
N LEU A 9 -2.33 6.63 -6.25
CA LEU A 9 -3.78 6.48 -6.18
C LEU A 9 -4.32 7.25 -4.97
N GLY A 10 -4.81 8.46 -5.19
CA GLY A 10 -5.17 9.41 -4.15
C GLY A 10 -3.99 10.32 -3.77
N HIS A 11 -4.09 10.94 -2.60
CA HIS A 11 -3.07 11.89 -2.13
C HIS A 11 -1.90 11.16 -1.46
N VAL A 12 -0.77 11.08 -2.14
CA VAL A 12 0.50 10.57 -1.61
C VAL A 12 1.46 11.73 -1.41
N HIS A 13 1.94 11.93 -0.19
CA HIS A 13 2.88 13.01 0.13
C HIS A 13 4.26 12.74 -0.47
N THR A 14 4.96 13.80 -0.86
CA THR A 14 6.34 13.69 -1.40
C THR A 14 7.29 12.97 -0.45
N GLU A 15 7.16 13.20 0.86
CA GLU A 15 7.93 12.51 1.90
C GLU A 15 7.76 10.98 1.88
N SER A 16 6.62 10.51 1.37
CA SER A 16 6.32 9.07 1.27
C SER A 16 7.19 8.33 0.25
N ILE A 17 7.81 9.05 -0.67
CA ILE A 17 8.64 8.51 -1.73
C ILE A 17 10.08 9.04 -1.69
N GLU A 18 10.39 9.95 -0.77
CA GLU A 18 11.72 10.54 -0.61
C GLU A 18 12.86 9.51 -0.55
N PRO A 19 12.73 8.38 0.18
CA PRO A 19 13.78 7.37 0.22
C PRO A 19 14.17 6.79 -1.14
N LEU A 20 13.27 6.83 -2.13
CA LEU A 20 13.57 6.38 -3.50
C LEU A 20 14.59 7.27 -4.21
N THR A 21 14.61 8.57 -3.90
CA THR A 21 15.50 9.54 -4.54
C THR A 21 16.98 9.22 -4.31
N ALA A 22 17.31 8.59 -3.19
CA ALA A 22 18.69 8.20 -2.87
C ALA A 22 19.21 7.06 -3.76
N HIS A 23 18.36 6.30 -4.42
CA HIS A 23 18.71 5.08 -5.15
C HIS A 23 18.41 5.14 -6.65
N LEU A 24 17.67 6.13 -7.10
CA LEU A 24 17.19 6.26 -8.48
C LEU A 24 17.83 7.46 -9.18
N THR A 25 18.08 7.32 -10.48
CA THR A 25 18.61 8.40 -11.30
C THR A 25 17.54 9.43 -11.62
N ARG A 26 16.31 8.97 -11.81
CA ARG A 26 15.14 9.80 -12.06
C ARG A 26 13.92 9.19 -11.37
N LEU A 27 13.17 10.05 -10.71
CA LEU A 27 11.90 9.73 -10.06
C LEU A 27 10.83 10.72 -10.53
N GLU A 28 9.72 10.18 -11.00
CA GLU A 28 8.54 10.95 -11.37
C GLU A 28 7.36 10.53 -10.48
N GLN A 29 6.53 11.48 -10.10
CA GLN A 29 5.26 11.21 -9.42
C GLN A 29 4.10 11.59 -10.32
N VAL A 30 3.26 10.61 -10.65
CA VAL A 30 2.01 10.78 -11.40
C VAL A 30 0.84 10.69 -10.42
N MET A 31 0.15 11.80 -10.20
CA MET A 31 -1.01 11.86 -9.32
C MET A 31 -2.28 11.47 -10.07
N THR A 32 -3.15 10.72 -9.42
CA THR A 32 -4.50 10.43 -9.91
C THR A 32 -5.53 11.18 -9.08
N ASN A 33 -6.49 11.81 -9.74
CA ASN A 33 -7.59 12.50 -9.07
C ASN A 33 -8.73 11.51 -8.75
N LEU A 34 -8.46 10.54 -7.88
CA LEU A 34 -9.50 9.62 -7.43
C LEU A 34 -10.35 10.26 -6.34
N ALA A 35 -11.65 10.42 -6.61
CA ALA A 35 -12.60 10.82 -5.60
C ALA A 35 -12.77 9.72 -4.53
N PRO A 36 -13.13 10.06 -3.26
CA PRO A 36 -13.17 9.10 -2.14
C PRO A 36 -14.15 7.93 -2.30
N ARG A 37 -15.03 7.96 -3.32
CA ARG A 37 -16.04 6.93 -3.57
C ARG A 37 -16.08 6.57 -5.06
N VAL A 38 -15.05 5.87 -5.54
CA VAL A 38 -14.96 5.47 -6.94
C VAL A 38 -15.18 3.97 -7.08
N SER A 39 -15.86 3.54 -8.14
CA SER A 39 -16.05 2.12 -8.43
C SER A 39 -14.71 1.46 -8.81
N LEU A 40 -14.60 0.13 -8.64
CA LEU A 40 -13.40 -0.61 -9.03
C LEU A 40 -13.07 -0.45 -10.53
N VAL A 41 -14.08 -0.24 -11.37
CA VAL A 41 -13.92 -0.03 -12.82
C VAL A 41 -13.25 1.32 -13.09
N ASP A 42 -13.66 2.36 -12.36
CA ASP A 42 -13.10 3.70 -12.51
C ASP A 42 -11.66 3.76 -12.00
N VAL A 43 -11.36 3.06 -10.89
CA VAL A 43 -9.98 2.93 -10.37
C VAL A 43 -9.05 2.32 -11.43
N ARG A 44 -9.51 1.31 -12.15
CA ARG A 44 -8.73 0.66 -13.22
C ARG A 44 -8.50 1.59 -14.41
N ALA A 45 -9.54 2.29 -14.83
CA ALA A 45 -9.44 3.23 -15.93
C ALA A 45 -8.45 4.35 -15.60
N GLU A 46 -8.50 4.85 -14.37
CA GLU A 46 -7.59 5.88 -13.89
C GLU A 46 -6.15 5.37 -13.77
N LEU A 47 -5.96 4.17 -13.22
CA LEU A 47 -4.66 3.53 -13.17
C LEU A 47 -4.05 3.35 -14.57
N ASN A 48 -4.82 2.88 -15.54
CA ASN A 48 -4.32 2.72 -16.91
C ASN A 48 -3.91 4.07 -17.53
N ARG A 49 -4.71 5.13 -17.33
CA ARG A 49 -4.36 6.49 -17.78
C ARG A 49 -3.07 6.99 -17.14
N ALA A 50 -2.91 6.80 -15.84
CA ALA A 50 -1.71 7.20 -15.12
C ALA A 50 -0.46 6.42 -15.58
N VAL A 51 -0.59 5.11 -15.82
CA VAL A 51 0.48 4.28 -16.38
C VAL A 51 0.86 4.73 -17.79
N ASP A 52 -0.12 5.12 -18.61
CA ASP A 52 0.14 5.62 -19.97
C ASP A 52 0.81 7.00 -19.96
N ALA A 53 0.48 7.86 -18.99
CA ALA A 53 1.07 9.17 -18.81
C ALA A 53 2.48 9.13 -18.19
N ALA A 54 2.86 8.04 -17.53
CA ALA A 54 4.14 7.89 -16.86
C ALA A 54 5.33 7.98 -17.84
N ALA A 55 6.38 8.74 -17.49
CA ALA A 55 7.55 8.94 -18.34
C ALA A 55 8.46 7.70 -18.39
N HIS A 56 8.48 6.89 -17.31
CA HIS A 56 9.42 5.78 -17.17
C HIS A 56 8.75 4.43 -17.37
N ASP A 57 9.54 3.43 -17.72
CA ASP A 57 9.06 2.08 -17.99
C ASP A 57 8.73 1.29 -16.71
N TRP A 58 9.43 1.56 -15.61
CA TRP A 58 9.11 0.98 -14.31
C TRP A 58 8.07 1.82 -13.59
N ILE A 59 7.03 1.16 -13.08
CA ILE A 59 5.89 1.78 -12.42
C ILE A 59 5.76 1.19 -11.01
N LEU A 60 5.75 2.04 -9.99
CA LEU A 60 5.39 1.69 -8.61
C LEU A 60 4.02 2.28 -8.30
N ILE A 61 3.09 1.45 -7.83
CA ILE A 61 1.77 1.91 -7.38
C ILE A 61 1.80 2.11 -5.86
N LEU A 62 1.46 3.31 -5.41
CA LEU A 62 1.18 3.63 -4.02
C LEU A 62 -0.25 4.13 -3.86
N ARG A 63 -0.89 3.76 -2.75
CA ARG A 63 -2.21 4.28 -2.35
C ARG A 63 -2.03 5.40 -1.32
N GLU A 64 -3.12 6.09 -1.06
CA GLU A 64 -3.18 7.09 0.00
C GLU A 64 -2.68 6.53 1.33
N ARG A 65 -1.91 7.33 2.07
CA ARG A 65 -1.27 6.99 3.36
C ARG A 65 -0.22 5.87 3.29
N GLU A 66 0.11 5.36 2.10
CA GLU A 66 1.23 4.43 1.92
C GLU A 66 2.55 5.17 1.72
N PHE A 67 3.64 4.57 2.17
CA PHE A 67 4.99 5.11 1.98
C PHE A 67 6.04 4.01 1.87
N VAL A 68 7.19 4.39 1.31
CA VAL A 68 8.36 3.54 1.11
C VAL A 68 9.42 3.93 2.13
N ASP A 69 9.99 2.96 2.82
CA ASP A 69 11.16 3.18 3.68
C ASP A 69 12.48 2.99 2.91
N ALA A 70 13.61 3.30 3.54
CA ALA A 70 14.93 3.19 2.92
C ALA A 70 15.28 1.74 2.51
N ALA A 71 14.82 0.74 3.29
CA ALA A 71 15.10 -0.66 3.02
C ALA A 71 14.36 -1.14 1.77
N LEU A 72 13.08 -0.79 1.64
CA LEU A 72 12.29 -1.10 0.44
C LEU A 72 12.81 -0.32 -0.77
N ALA A 73 13.18 0.95 -0.61
CA ALA A 73 13.73 1.77 -1.69
C ALA A 73 15.00 1.15 -2.28
N ALA A 74 15.92 0.71 -1.44
CA ALA A 74 17.14 0.02 -1.86
C ALA A 74 16.82 -1.30 -2.59
N GLU A 75 15.87 -2.09 -2.06
CA GLU A 75 15.46 -3.35 -2.67
C GLU A 75 14.79 -3.14 -4.04
N ILE A 76 13.91 -2.13 -4.18
CA ILE A 76 13.30 -1.75 -5.46
C ILE A 76 14.39 -1.42 -6.48
N ALA A 77 15.32 -0.53 -6.13
CA ALA A 77 16.38 -0.12 -7.03
C ALA A 77 17.31 -1.27 -7.46
N ALA A 78 17.59 -2.21 -6.56
CA ALA A 78 18.36 -3.42 -6.87
C ALA A 78 17.56 -4.35 -7.78
N SER A 79 16.30 -4.57 -7.50
CA SER A 79 15.42 -5.50 -8.24
C SER A 79 15.16 -5.05 -9.67
N MET A 80 15.06 -3.75 -9.92
CA MET A 80 14.91 -3.18 -11.28
C MET A 80 16.15 -3.40 -12.17
N LYS A 81 17.30 -3.67 -11.58
CA LYS A 81 18.55 -3.93 -12.31
C LYS A 81 18.75 -5.40 -12.66
N THR A 82 18.17 -6.31 -11.88
CA THR A 82 18.26 -7.76 -12.08
C THR A 82 17.16 -8.21 -13.02
N ALA A 83 17.47 -8.34 -14.30
CA ALA A 83 16.53 -8.36 -15.44
C ALA A 83 15.61 -9.60 -15.59
N ASP A 84 15.46 -10.47 -14.60
CA ASP A 84 14.71 -11.72 -14.79
C ASP A 84 13.23 -11.65 -14.38
N ALA A 85 12.78 -10.52 -13.84
CA ALA A 85 11.41 -10.31 -13.42
C ALA A 85 10.81 -9.03 -14.02
N TRP A 86 9.57 -9.10 -14.45
CA TRP A 86 8.83 -7.99 -15.02
C TRP A 86 7.79 -7.39 -14.08
N GLY A 87 7.65 -8.01 -12.91
CA GLY A 87 6.78 -7.53 -11.86
C GLY A 87 7.20 -8.01 -10.48
N PHE A 88 6.88 -7.21 -9.47
CA PHE A 88 7.20 -7.54 -8.09
C PHE A 88 5.96 -7.36 -7.21
N ARG A 89 5.67 -8.41 -6.44
CA ARG A 89 4.67 -8.34 -5.38
C ARG A 89 5.28 -7.76 -4.13
N ILE A 90 4.63 -6.76 -3.57
CA ILE A 90 5.07 -6.10 -2.33
C ILE A 90 3.92 -6.22 -1.34
N ARG A 91 4.21 -6.73 -0.14
CA ARG A 91 3.21 -6.74 0.94
C ARG A 91 2.99 -5.33 1.47
N VAL A 92 1.81 -5.08 2.00
CA VAL A 92 1.53 -3.84 2.74
C VAL A 92 1.54 -4.14 4.23
N ALA A 93 2.32 -3.36 4.97
CA ALA A 93 2.44 -3.44 6.42
C ALA A 93 1.65 -2.28 7.05
N PRO A 94 0.47 -2.54 7.63
CA PRO A 94 -0.31 -1.48 8.27
C PRO A 94 0.39 -1.01 9.55
N LEU A 95 0.48 0.32 9.72
CA LEU A 95 1.01 0.96 10.92
C LEU A 95 -0.13 1.58 11.74
N TYR A 96 -0.12 1.33 13.03
CA TYR A 96 -1.01 1.94 14.01
C TYR A 96 -0.18 2.61 15.10
N ALA A 97 -0.38 3.90 15.31
CA ALA A 97 0.41 4.69 16.24
C ALA A 97 1.94 4.46 16.04
N GLY A 98 2.39 4.47 14.79
CA GLY A 98 3.79 4.32 14.41
C GLY A 98 4.37 2.90 14.51
N LYS A 99 3.57 1.88 14.88
CA LYS A 99 4.02 0.50 15.01
C LYS A 99 3.29 -0.42 14.04
N GLU A 100 4.01 -1.39 13.44
CA GLU A 100 3.42 -2.36 12.53
C GLU A 100 2.38 -3.23 13.26
N LEU A 101 1.18 -3.29 12.68
CA LEU A 101 0.16 -4.24 13.10
C LEU A 101 0.49 -5.62 12.53
N ARG A 102 0.56 -6.60 13.40
CA ARG A 102 0.83 -8.00 13.02
C ARG A 102 -0.47 -8.75 12.76
N VAL A 103 -1.29 -8.22 11.88
CA VAL A 103 -2.58 -8.79 11.49
C VAL A 103 -2.53 -9.36 10.07
N GLY A 104 -2.97 -10.60 9.92
CA GLY A 104 -3.13 -11.25 8.64
C GLY A 104 -1.83 -11.68 7.95
N VAL A 105 -2.01 -12.44 6.88
CA VAL A 105 -0.97 -12.75 5.92
C VAL A 105 -1.33 -12.01 4.65
N ASP A 106 -0.64 -10.91 4.36
CA ASP A 106 -0.73 -10.30 3.05
C ASP A 106 0.23 -11.01 2.09
N PRO A 107 -0.28 -11.71 1.07
CA PRO A 107 0.54 -12.40 0.08
C PRO A 107 1.34 -11.42 -0.78
N GLY A 108 1.09 -10.14 -0.64
CA GLY A 108 1.60 -9.07 -1.48
C GLY A 108 0.79 -8.90 -2.76
N GLU A 109 0.58 -7.66 -3.12
CA GLU A 109 -0.03 -7.26 -4.38
C GLU A 109 1.05 -6.94 -5.41
N LEU A 110 0.73 -7.04 -6.70
CA LEU A 110 1.59 -6.53 -7.76
C LEU A 110 1.61 -4.99 -7.67
N ARG A 111 2.72 -4.45 -7.21
CA ARG A 111 2.88 -3.02 -6.94
C ARG A 111 3.97 -2.37 -7.76
N LEU A 112 5.03 -3.11 -8.12
CA LEU A 112 6.11 -2.66 -8.99
C LEU A 112 6.11 -3.52 -10.24
N PHE A 113 6.10 -2.88 -11.43
CA PHE A 113 6.10 -3.61 -12.70
C PHE A 113 6.66 -2.77 -13.84
N HIS A 114 7.10 -3.48 -14.88
CA HIS A 114 7.53 -2.86 -16.13
C HIS A 114 6.32 -2.71 -17.06
N ARG A 115 5.96 -1.48 -17.46
CA ARG A 115 4.71 -1.17 -18.18
C ARG A 115 4.53 -1.91 -19.50
N ARG A 116 5.62 -2.24 -20.21
CA ARG A 116 5.57 -2.97 -21.48
C ARG A 116 5.04 -4.40 -21.33
N HIS A 117 5.10 -4.94 -20.11
CA HIS A 117 4.63 -6.28 -19.79
C HIS A 117 3.28 -6.29 -19.08
N LEU A 118 2.66 -5.12 -18.88
CA LEU A 118 1.38 -4.98 -18.20
C LEU A 118 0.26 -5.63 -19.01
N LEU A 119 -0.47 -6.53 -18.38
CA LEU A 119 -1.71 -7.09 -18.92
C LEU A 119 -2.86 -6.12 -18.63
N ARG A 120 -3.44 -5.53 -19.69
CA ARG A 120 -4.48 -4.49 -19.57
C ARG A 120 -5.89 -5.06 -19.46
N ARG A 121 -6.06 -6.38 -19.49
CA ARG A 121 -7.35 -7.06 -19.36
C ARG A 121 -7.44 -7.79 -18.02
N GLY A 122 -8.52 -7.57 -17.29
CA GLY A 122 -8.77 -8.23 -16.02
C GLY A 122 -8.08 -7.54 -14.83
N GLU A 123 -7.54 -8.30 -13.89
CA GLU A 123 -6.75 -7.79 -12.77
C GLU A 123 -5.40 -7.26 -13.23
N VAL A 124 -4.80 -6.35 -12.44
CA VAL A 124 -3.45 -5.85 -12.71
C VAL A 124 -2.48 -7.03 -12.67
N GLY A 125 -1.90 -7.34 -13.82
CA GLY A 125 -0.98 -8.45 -14.00
C GLY A 125 0.12 -8.10 -14.99
N VAL A 126 1.17 -8.88 -15.04
CA VAL A 126 2.24 -8.75 -16.03
C VAL A 126 2.45 -10.07 -16.76
N GLN A 127 2.86 -9.97 -18.01
CA GLN A 127 3.33 -11.12 -18.77
C GLN A 127 4.77 -11.41 -18.38
N GLY A 128 5.03 -12.61 -17.86
CA GLY A 128 6.36 -13.07 -17.48
C GLY A 128 6.51 -13.29 -15.98
N THR A 129 7.76 -13.29 -15.52
CA THR A 129 8.10 -13.62 -14.13
C THR A 129 7.69 -12.52 -13.17
N VAL A 130 7.02 -12.92 -12.07
CA VAL A 130 6.67 -12.07 -10.94
C VAL A 130 7.37 -12.60 -9.70
N VAL A 131 8.14 -11.75 -9.03
CA VAL A 131 8.88 -12.08 -7.81
C VAL A 131 8.29 -11.31 -6.63
N ARG A 132 8.44 -11.83 -5.41
CA ARG A 132 8.04 -11.13 -4.19
C ARG A 132 9.24 -10.44 -3.56
N LEU A 133 9.10 -9.17 -3.23
CA LEU A 133 10.07 -8.44 -2.43
C LEU A 133 9.97 -8.84 -0.95
N ARG A 134 11.07 -8.67 -0.22
CA ARG A 134 11.19 -9.01 1.21
C ARG A 134 10.62 -7.90 2.07
N ASN A 135 10.96 -6.65 1.74
CA ASN A 135 10.49 -5.45 2.43
C ASN A 135 9.05 -5.12 2.04
N ALA A 136 8.41 -4.25 2.82
CA ALA A 136 6.99 -3.94 2.66
C ALA A 136 6.79 -2.45 2.37
N ILE A 137 5.72 -2.13 1.66
CA ILE A 137 5.12 -0.80 1.69
C ILE A 137 4.47 -0.64 3.06
N HIS A 138 4.73 0.47 3.73
CA HIS A 138 4.06 0.81 4.98
C HIS A 138 2.80 1.63 4.70
N ALA A 139 1.71 1.32 5.41
CA ALA A 139 0.45 2.06 5.30
C ALA A 139 0.05 2.60 6.67
N ARG A 140 -0.04 3.93 6.83
CA ARG A 140 -0.53 4.55 8.07
C ARG A 140 -2.03 4.31 8.20
N THR A 141 -2.45 3.48 9.15
CA THR A 141 -3.88 3.23 9.42
C THR A 141 -4.45 4.38 10.21
N PHE A 142 -3.90 4.63 11.40
CA PHE A 142 -4.18 5.78 12.25
C PHE A 142 -2.91 6.19 12.98
N ASP A 143 -2.68 7.50 13.08
CA ASP A 143 -1.49 8.03 13.73
C ASP A 143 -1.62 8.01 15.26
N SER A 144 -2.86 7.97 15.76
CA SER A 144 -3.15 7.83 17.19
C SER A 144 -4.44 7.06 17.46
N PRO A 145 -4.62 6.55 18.70
CA PRO A 145 -5.89 5.97 19.13
C PRO A 145 -7.06 6.97 19.12
N GLU A 146 -6.77 8.25 19.34
CA GLU A 146 -7.74 9.34 19.32
C GLU A 146 -8.30 9.56 17.92
N GLU A 147 -7.43 9.59 16.90
CA GLU A 147 -7.80 9.64 15.49
C GLU A 147 -8.69 8.45 15.12
N HIS A 148 -8.33 7.25 15.57
CA HIS A 148 -9.10 6.04 15.32
C HIS A 148 -10.50 6.11 15.91
N ARG A 149 -10.64 6.56 17.17
CA ARG A 149 -11.95 6.77 17.81
C ARG A 149 -12.79 7.81 17.08
N ALA A 150 -12.18 8.94 16.71
CA ALA A 150 -12.85 9.99 15.96
C ALA A 150 -13.36 9.47 14.59
N TYR A 151 -12.57 8.68 13.90
CA TYR A 151 -12.97 8.05 12.63
C TYR A 151 -14.19 7.13 12.81
N LEU A 152 -14.18 6.27 13.84
CA LEU A 152 -15.31 5.36 14.11
C LEU A 152 -16.56 6.14 14.49
N ALA A 153 -16.43 7.21 15.29
CA ALA A 153 -17.57 8.06 15.67
C ALA A 153 -18.21 8.76 14.46
N MET A 154 -17.39 9.29 13.54
CA MET A 154 -17.87 9.97 12.34
C MET A 154 -18.53 9.02 11.32
N ASN A 155 -18.05 7.80 11.23
CA ASN A 155 -18.51 6.86 10.20
C ASN A 155 -19.65 5.96 10.66
N ALA A 156 -20.19 6.17 11.89
CA ALA A 156 -21.31 5.41 12.46
C ALA A 156 -21.21 3.89 12.17
N VAL A 157 -19.99 3.32 12.33
CA VAL A 157 -19.77 1.90 12.05
C VAL A 157 -20.61 1.08 13.01
N PRO A 158 -21.62 0.33 12.54
CA PRO A 158 -22.47 -0.44 13.43
C PRO A 158 -21.59 -1.43 14.21
N HIS A 159 -21.79 -1.42 15.54
CA HIS A 159 -21.02 -2.25 16.48
C HIS A 159 -21.30 -3.77 16.35
N SER A 160 -21.31 -4.32 15.17
CA SER A 160 -21.20 -5.79 14.97
C SER A 160 -19.79 -6.29 15.29
N SER A 161 -19.24 -5.74 16.33
CA SER A 161 -17.84 -5.64 16.68
C SER A 161 -17.23 -6.96 17.12
N LEU A 162 -17.97 -7.81 17.82
CA LEU A 162 -17.41 -9.09 18.28
C LEU A 162 -17.00 -10.00 17.12
N ARG A 163 -17.78 -10.03 16.05
CA ARG A 163 -17.47 -10.84 14.85
C ARG A 163 -16.24 -10.29 14.12
N ARG A 164 -16.09 -8.97 14.03
CA ARG A 164 -14.89 -8.34 13.44
C ARG A 164 -13.68 -8.57 14.32
N ALA A 165 -13.79 -8.36 15.63
CA ALA A 165 -12.72 -8.63 16.58
C ALA A 165 -12.28 -10.10 16.54
N LEU A 166 -13.19 -11.06 16.50
CA LEU A 166 -12.89 -12.48 16.38
C LEU A 166 -12.23 -12.82 15.04
N LEU A 167 -12.67 -12.22 13.93
CA LEU A 167 -12.03 -12.39 12.63
C LEU A 167 -10.61 -11.80 12.61
N PHE A 168 -10.40 -10.67 13.25
CA PHE A 168 -9.08 -10.07 13.40
C PHE A 168 -8.18 -10.91 14.31
N LEU A 169 -8.69 -11.36 15.45
CA LEU A 169 -7.98 -12.24 16.38
C LEU A 169 -7.52 -13.54 15.69
N SER A 170 -8.38 -14.13 14.86
CA SER A 170 -8.03 -15.33 14.08
C SER A 170 -6.93 -15.07 13.03
N ARG A 171 -6.70 -13.82 12.66
CA ARG A 171 -5.68 -13.38 11.69
C ARG A 171 -4.44 -12.76 12.34
N ALA A 172 -4.48 -12.47 13.64
CA ALA A 172 -3.33 -11.91 14.35
C ALA A 172 -2.19 -12.93 14.43
N ARG A 173 -1.00 -12.52 14.00
CA ARG A 173 0.21 -13.38 14.09
C ARG A 173 0.80 -13.39 15.49
N THR A 174 0.64 -12.29 16.20
CA THR A 174 1.07 -12.13 17.59
C THR A 174 0.11 -11.19 18.29
N PHE A 175 -0.10 -11.42 19.58
CA PHE A 175 -0.93 -10.58 20.45
C PHE A 175 -0.06 -9.54 21.14
N ASP A 176 0.62 -8.69 20.38
CA ASP A 176 1.33 -7.54 20.96
C ASP A 176 0.33 -6.46 21.44
N ALA A 177 0.80 -5.63 22.39
CA ALA A 177 -0.06 -4.62 23.03
C ALA A 177 -0.65 -3.61 22.04
N ASN A 178 0.06 -3.29 20.96
CA ASN A 178 -0.40 -2.34 19.94
C ASN A 178 -1.54 -2.94 19.09
N THR A 179 -1.37 -4.20 18.66
CA THR A 179 -2.41 -4.93 17.93
C THR A 179 -3.65 -5.14 18.80
N LEU A 180 -3.49 -5.50 20.09
CA LEU A 180 -4.62 -5.62 21.01
C LEU A 180 -5.33 -4.29 21.22
N ARG A 181 -4.60 -3.18 21.37
CA ARG A 181 -5.20 -1.84 21.51
C ARG A 181 -6.00 -1.44 20.26
N TYR A 182 -5.44 -1.67 19.07
CA TYR A 182 -6.17 -1.45 17.80
C TYR A 182 -7.48 -2.23 17.78
N LEU A 183 -7.42 -3.55 18.07
CA LEU A 183 -8.59 -4.43 18.08
C LEU A 183 -9.61 -4.02 19.13
N TRP A 184 -9.17 -3.57 20.29
CA TRP A 184 -10.04 -3.10 21.38
C TRP A 184 -10.87 -1.87 20.96
N ILE A 185 -10.20 -0.89 20.36
CA ILE A 185 -10.87 0.32 19.84
C ILE A 185 -11.80 -0.05 18.68
N GLU A 186 -11.34 -0.86 17.73
CA GLU A 186 -12.12 -1.34 16.58
C GLU A 186 -13.39 -2.10 17.02
N ALA A 187 -13.31 -2.80 18.15
CA ALA A 187 -14.43 -3.52 18.74
C ALA A 187 -15.40 -2.61 19.52
N GLY A 188 -15.12 -1.31 19.68
CA GLY A 188 -15.99 -0.37 20.36
C GLY A 188 -15.99 -0.46 21.89
N TYR A 189 -15.06 -1.18 22.51
CA TYR A 189 -14.99 -1.31 23.98
C TYR A 189 -14.49 -0.04 24.68
N ASP A 190 -14.01 0.94 23.97
CA ASP A 190 -13.39 2.16 24.52
C ASP A 190 -14.34 3.38 24.50
N GLN A 191 -15.65 3.15 24.27
CA GLN A 191 -16.68 4.19 24.20
C GLN A 191 -17.52 4.33 25.49
N GLN A 192 -17.04 3.80 26.63
CA GLN A 192 -17.69 3.98 27.93
C GLN A 192 -17.08 5.12 28.72
#